data_18754fee353b62358145f93bf1447973
#
_entry.id   18754fee353b62358145f93bf1447973
#
_cell.length_a   1.000
_cell.length_b   1.000
_cell.length_c   1.000
_cell.angle_alpha   90.00
_cell.angle_beta   90.00
_cell.angle_gamma   90.00
#
_symmetry.space_group_name_H-M   'P 1'
#
loop_
_entity.id
_entity.type
_entity.pdbx_description
1 polymer ?
#
loop_
_entity_poly.entity_id
_entity_poly.type
_entity_poly.pdbx_seq_one_letter_code
_entity_poly.pdbx_strand_id
1 'polypeptide(L)'
;MYRIGVDVGGTNTDAVIMQGDKILSGIKSPTTEDVMTGVVNAVEGALSEASADKTKVNAVMIGTTHFTNAVVERKHLARTAAVRLCLPAAQCLPPMVDWPDDIRDTVGNHYWMAKGGYEFDGREISALDMSELEAIASEIDAEGIDTVAITSVFSPVSDQMERKAMEAMAAKLTNVNFTLSSEIGRLGILERENAAIMNASLRALSERTVDAFGKALEKVGLDCPYYITQNDGTLMSREFVQSYPVLTFASGPTNSMRGAAFLSGKSDAIVVDVGGTTTDVGALVKGFPRPASTTVDVGGVRTNFRMPDVFAIGLGGGTIVSGQGDDLKVGPQSVGYKLTVDSLIFGGKTTTTSDVAVALGLAEFGNSDSVKNLDKEYLEAVKKRINEMLTNAVERMRVSPEEIPVLAVGGGSILVPEKIGNLPVIRPKHFSVANAVGAAIGQISGEVDRIFSLDGKSREEALSEAKDEATRKAIAAGAKPDSIELLDQEDVPLAYLPGNATRIRLKVVGDMND
;
A
#
# COMPACT_ATOMS: atom_id res chain seq x y z
N MET A 1 -1.93 -14.08 -24.92
CA MET A 1 -2.55 -13.01 -24.17
C MET A 1 -1.46 -12.20 -23.45
N TYR A 2 -1.64 -10.90 -23.29
CA TYR A 2 -0.69 -10.01 -22.61
C TYR A 2 -1.28 -9.50 -21.31
N ARG A 3 -0.42 -9.31 -20.32
CA ARG A 3 -0.73 -8.55 -19.10
C ARG A 3 0.10 -7.28 -19.09
N ILE A 4 -0.48 -6.18 -18.67
CA ILE A 4 0.23 -4.91 -18.49
C ILE A 4 0.27 -4.58 -17.02
N GLY A 5 1.47 -4.42 -16.47
CA GLY A 5 1.66 -3.87 -15.13
C GLY A 5 2.06 -2.41 -15.25
N VAL A 6 1.44 -1.57 -14.46
CA VAL A 6 1.73 -0.14 -14.34
C VAL A 6 1.97 0.20 -12.88
N ASP A 7 2.99 0.97 -12.59
CA ASP A 7 3.19 1.53 -11.25
C ASP A 7 3.34 3.04 -11.32
N VAL A 8 2.40 3.74 -10.71
CA VAL A 8 2.35 5.21 -10.70
C VAL A 8 3.04 5.72 -9.44
N GLY A 9 4.32 6.02 -9.58
CA GLY A 9 5.13 6.60 -8.49
C GLY A 9 5.17 8.12 -8.51
N GLY A 10 5.75 8.72 -7.47
CA GLY A 10 5.88 10.17 -7.35
C GLY A 10 6.85 10.82 -8.35
N THR A 11 7.80 10.07 -8.91
CA THR A 11 8.83 10.58 -9.85
C THR A 11 8.65 9.99 -11.25
N ASN A 12 8.37 8.71 -11.35
CA ASN A 12 8.18 8.00 -12.61
C ASN A 12 6.91 7.14 -12.56
N THR A 13 6.31 6.97 -13.74
CA THR A 13 5.29 5.95 -14.01
C THR A 13 5.97 4.87 -14.84
N ASP A 14 6.00 3.66 -14.32
CA ASP A 14 6.62 2.51 -14.93
C ASP A 14 5.56 1.62 -15.56
N ALA A 15 5.82 1.04 -16.74
CA ALA A 15 4.93 0.09 -17.37
C ALA A 15 5.71 -1.09 -17.96
N VAL A 16 5.16 -2.30 -17.79
CA VAL A 16 5.70 -3.51 -18.42
C VAL A 16 4.61 -4.26 -19.16
N ILE A 17 5.00 -4.93 -20.24
CA ILE A 17 4.16 -5.91 -20.93
C ILE A 17 4.75 -7.29 -20.73
N MET A 18 3.91 -8.20 -20.27
CA MET A 18 4.27 -9.59 -20.04
C MET A 18 3.41 -10.54 -20.89
N GLN A 19 4.03 -11.62 -21.33
CA GLN A 19 3.37 -12.77 -21.94
C GLN A 19 3.75 -14.03 -21.17
N GLY A 20 2.83 -14.55 -20.36
CA GLY A 20 3.19 -15.51 -19.33
C GLY A 20 4.25 -14.90 -18.40
N ASP A 21 5.35 -15.62 -18.17
CA ASP A 21 6.45 -15.16 -17.32
C ASP A 21 7.50 -14.31 -18.08
N LYS A 22 7.30 -14.09 -19.38
CA LYS A 22 8.26 -13.36 -20.19
C LYS A 22 7.92 -11.87 -20.25
N ILE A 23 8.86 -11.02 -19.88
CA ILE A 23 8.81 -9.57 -20.06
C ILE A 23 9.15 -9.26 -21.52
N LEU A 24 8.24 -8.61 -22.24
CA LEU A 24 8.42 -8.19 -23.64
C LEU A 24 8.97 -6.77 -23.74
N SER A 25 8.50 -5.87 -22.87
CA SER A 25 8.98 -4.48 -22.78
C SER A 25 8.90 -3.97 -21.35
N GLY A 26 9.69 -2.94 -21.03
CA GLY A 26 9.67 -2.26 -19.75
C GLY A 26 10.07 -0.80 -19.91
N ILE A 27 9.11 0.10 -19.73
CA ILE A 27 9.26 1.55 -19.91
C ILE A 27 9.21 2.26 -18.56
N LYS A 28 10.05 3.27 -18.45
CA LYS A 28 10.04 4.24 -17.35
C LYS A 28 9.76 5.62 -17.95
N SER A 29 8.62 6.22 -17.58
CA SER A 29 8.18 7.54 -18.03
C SER A 29 8.15 8.51 -16.85
N PRO A 30 8.54 9.78 -17.00
CA PRO A 30 8.37 10.77 -15.95
C PRO A 30 6.89 10.89 -15.54
N THR A 31 6.62 10.93 -14.24
CA THR A 31 5.28 11.21 -13.73
C THR A 31 4.88 12.63 -14.07
N THR A 32 3.65 12.82 -14.50
CA THR A 32 3.03 14.11 -14.80
C THR A 32 2.11 14.54 -13.66
N GLU A 33 1.82 15.83 -13.56
CA GLU A 33 0.86 16.37 -12.60
C GLU A 33 -0.53 15.72 -12.76
N ASP A 34 -0.90 15.46 -14.01
CA ASP A 34 -2.08 14.68 -14.38
C ASP A 34 -1.70 13.19 -14.48
N VAL A 35 -2.14 12.42 -13.50
CA VAL A 35 -1.92 10.97 -13.40
C VAL A 35 -2.35 10.22 -14.67
N MET A 36 -3.46 10.64 -15.29
CA MET A 36 -3.99 10.01 -16.49
C MET A 36 -2.98 10.09 -17.65
N THR A 37 -2.38 11.25 -17.87
CA THR A 37 -1.36 11.44 -18.92
C THR A 37 -0.12 10.57 -18.68
N GLY A 38 0.32 10.45 -17.43
CA GLY A 38 1.44 9.57 -17.07
C GLY A 38 1.17 8.10 -17.41
N VAL A 39 -0.01 7.60 -17.06
CA VAL A 39 -0.43 6.22 -17.37
C VAL A 39 -0.53 6.00 -18.89
N VAL A 40 -1.18 6.92 -19.62
CA VAL A 40 -1.28 6.83 -21.10
C VAL A 40 0.09 6.73 -21.73
N ASN A 41 1.02 7.64 -21.39
CA ASN A 41 2.36 7.68 -21.96
C ASN A 41 3.15 6.39 -21.67
N ALA A 42 3.09 5.90 -20.45
CA ALA A 42 3.81 4.69 -20.06
C ALA A 42 3.26 3.44 -20.76
N VAL A 43 1.93 3.29 -20.82
CA VAL A 43 1.27 2.15 -21.47
C VAL A 43 1.47 2.17 -22.99
N GLU A 44 1.29 3.32 -23.66
CA GLU A 44 1.54 3.46 -25.10
C GLU A 44 3.01 3.21 -25.44
N GLY A 45 3.95 3.72 -24.65
CA GLY A 45 5.37 3.46 -24.80
C GLY A 45 5.70 1.97 -24.72
N ALA A 46 5.17 1.28 -23.72
CA ALA A 46 5.38 -0.15 -23.53
C ALA A 46 4.77 -0.99 -24.67
N LEU A 47 3.55 -0.65 -25.11
CA LEU A 47 2.89 -1.30 -26.25
C LEU A 47 3.68 -1.13 -27.55
N SER A 48 4.19 0.08 -27.79
CA SER A 48 5.00 0.40 -28.98
C SER A 48 6.33 -0.35 -28.99
N GLU A 49 7.05 -0.37 -27.86
CA GLU A 49 8.33 -1.07 -27.74
C GLU A 49 8.17 -2.58 -27.94
N ALA A 50 7.13 -3.17 -27.35
CA ALA A 50 6.83 -4.59 -27.51
C ALA A 50 6.24 -4.93 -28.90
N SER A 51 5.85 -3.94 -29.70
CA SER A 51 5.03 -4.14 -30.91
C SER A 51 3.79 -5.01 -30.60
N ALA A 52 3.17 -4.80 -29.44
CA ALA A 52 2.10 -5.65 -28.92
C ALA A 52 0.74 -5.29 -29.54
N ASP A 53 -0.01 -6.31 -29.89
CA ASP A 53 -1.38 -6.19 -30.38
C ASP A 53 -2.32 -5.89 -29.19
N LYS A 54 -2.91 -4.69 -29.17
CA LYS A 54 -3.80 -4.21 -28.11
C LYS A 54 -4.99 -5.14 -27.87
N THR A 55 -5.49 -5.80 -28.91
CA THR A 55 -6.64 -6.72 -28.82
C THR A 55 -6.32 -8.01 -28.05
N LYS A 56 -5.04 -8.28 -27.80
CA LYS A 56 -4.56 -9.43 -27.02
C LYS A 56 -4.20 -9.09 -25.58
N VAL A 57 -4.44 -7.87 -25.16
CA VAL A 57 -4.28 -7.47 -23.75
C VAL A 57 -5.45 -8.01 -22.95
N ASN A 58 -5.12 -8.84 -21.96
CA ASN A 58 -6.10 -9.52 -21.12
C ASN A 58 -6.52 -8.67 -19.92
N ALA A 59 -5.57 -8.00 -19.30
CA ALA A 59 -5.80 -7.14 -18.15
C ALA A 59 -4.67 -6.13 -17.95
N VAL A 60 -5.01 -5.03 -17.26
CA VAL A 60 -4.06 -4.02 -16.78
C VAL A 60 -4.08 -3.99 -15.25
N MET A 61 -2.91 -4.07 -14.61
CA MET A 61 -2.74 -4.00 -13.17
C MET A 61 -2.00 -2.72 -12.81
N ILE A 62 -2.61 -1.89 -11.96
CA ILE A 62 -2.14 -0.54 -11.65
C ILE A 62 -1.78 -0.44 -10.18
N GLY A 63 -0.50 -0.18 -9.88
CA GLY A 63 -0.02 0.28 -8.58
C GLY A 63 -0.11 1.80 -8.49
N THR A 64 -0.45 2.33 -7.34
CA THR A 64 -0.55 3.77 -7.13
C THR A 64 -0.23 4.18 -5.70
N THR A 65 0.50 5.29 -5.54
CA THR A 65 0.75 5.96 -4.25
C THR A 65 -0.22 7.10 -3.98
N HIS A 66 -1.22 7.30 -4.83
CA HIS A 66 -2.09 8.49 -4.83
C HIS A 66 -2.82 8.70 -3.50
N PHE A 67 -3.37 7.63 -2.94
CA PHE A 67 -4.13 7.70 -1.69
C PHE A 67 -3.23 7.91 -0.47
N THR A 68 -2.06 7.29 -0.44
CA THR A 68 -1.06 7.54 0.61
C THR A 68 -0.59 8.99 0.58
N ASN A 69 -0.30 9.52 -0.61
CA ASN A 69 0.13 10.91 -0.77
C ASN A 69 -0.96 11.90 -0.33
N ALA A 70 -2.23 11.62 -0.62
CA ALA A 70 -3.35 12.44 -0.18
C ALA A 70 -3.38 12.59 1.35
N VAL A 71 -3.16 11.51 2.08
CA VAL A 71 -3.09 11.52 3.55
C VAL A 71 -1.85 12.26 4.04
N VAL A 72 -0.67 11.96 3.49
CA VAL A 72 0.61 12.58 3.91
C VAL A 72 0.63 14.08 3.62
N GLU A 73 0.07 14.50 2.49
CA GLU A 73 0.02 15.91 2.08
C GLU A 73 -1.20 16.67 2.62
N ARG A 74 -2.13 16.01 3.32
CA ARG A 74 -3.41 16.59 3.80
C ARG A 74 -4.26 17.18 2.68
N LYS A 75 -4.28 16.54 1.50
CA LYS A 75 -4.99 17.02 0.31
C LYS A 75 -6.05 16.04 -0.15
N HIS A 76 -7.15 16.57 -0.67
CA HIS A 76 -8.24 15.78 -1.25
C HIS A 76 -8.92 14.80 -0.29
N LEU A 77 -8.78 15.00 1.01
CA LEU A 77 -9.53 14.27 2.03
C LEU A 77 -10.91 14.88 2.19
N ALA A 78 -11.94 14.03 2.21
CA ALA A 78 -13.32 14.47 2.44
C ALA A 78 -13.57 14.72 3.93
N ARG A 79 -14.46 15.68 4.24
CA ARG A 79 -14.99 15.84 5.60
C ARG A 79 -15.75 14.56 5.97
N THR A 80 -15.47 14.02 7.15
CA THR A 80 -15.93 12.69 7.55
C THR A 80 -16.61 12.75 8.90
N ALA A 81 -17.80 12.16 9.01
CA ALA A 81 -18.49 11.93 10.28
C ALA A 81 -18.00 10.61 10.90
N ALA A 82 -17.44 10.67 12.10
CA ALA A 82 -17.08 9.49 12.89
C ALA A 82 -18.20 9.16 13.89
N VAL A 83 -18.85 8.02 13.72
CA VAL A 83 -19.91 7.56 14.62
C VAL A 83 -19.41 6.33 15.38
N ARG A 84 -19.25 6.48 16.72
CA ARG A 84 -18.81 5.38 17.57
C ARG A 84 -19.94 4.85 18.44
N LEU A 85 -20.24 3.56 18.30
CA LEU A 85 -21.19 2.81 19.14
C LEU A 85 -20.44 2.29 20.37
N CYS A 86 -20.51 3.01 21.50
CA CYS A 86 -19.60 2.79 22.63
C CYS A 86 -20.14 3.21 23.99
N LEU A 87 -21.27 3.90 24.07
CA LEU A 87 -21.73 4.42 25.34
C LEU A 87 -22.41 3.35 26.20
N PRO A 88 -22.16 3.38 27.51
CA PRO A 88 -21.36 4.36 28.26
C PRO A 88 -19.86 4.00 28.40
N ALA A 89 -19.40 2.85 27.89
CA ALA A 89 -18.11 2.25 28.24
C ALA A 89 -16.88 3.08 27.83
N ALA A 90 -16.91 3.78 26.68
CA ALA A 90 -15.77 4.53 26.15
C ALA A 90 -16.00 6.06 26.10
N GLN A 91 -16.84 6.58 26.96
CA GLN A 91 -17.22 8.01 26.98
C GLN A 91 -16.03 8.97 27.14
N CYS A 92 -14.99 8.58 27.88
CA CYS A 92 -13.85 9.45 28.21
C CYS A 92 -12.79 9.53 27.09
N LEU A 93 -12.95 8.80 26.00
CA LEU A 93 -11.95 8.69 24.95
C LEU A 93 -12.59 8.99 23.58
N PRO A 94 -12.64 10.26 23.15
CA PRO A 94 -13.31 10.63 21.91
C PRO A 94 -12.60 10.10 20.67
N PRO A 95 -13.30 9.96 19.52
CA PRO A 95 -12.69 9.70 18.23
C PRO A 95 -11.60 10.72 17.89
N MET A 96 -10.60 10.30 17.12
CA MET A 96 -9.48 11.15 16.65
C MET A 96 -8.65 11.80 17.77
N VAL A 97 -8.70 11.27 19.00
CA VAL A 97 -8.04 11.85 20.19
C VAL A 97 -6.52 11.94 20.03
N ASP A 98 -5.91 11.03 19.29
CA ASP A 98 -4.47 10.91 19.04
C ASP A 98 -4.04 11.42 17.64
N TRP A 99 -4.96 12.04 16.90
CA TRP A 99 -4.66 12.57 15.57
C TRP A 99 -3.87 13.88 15.65
N PRO A 100 -2.89 14.09 14.75
CA PRO A 100 -2.31 15.41 14.55
C PRO A 100 -3.39 16.45 14.18
N ASP A 101 -3.26 17.67 14.69
CA ASP A 101 -4.26 18.72 14.50
C ASP A 101 -4.54 19.01 13.02
N ASP A 102 -3.49 19.04 12.19
CA ASP A 102 -3.57 19.36 10.76
C ASP A 102 -4.45 18.39 9.96
N ILE A 103 -4.32 17.09 10.19
CA ILE A 103 -5.15 16.09 9.50
C ILE A 103 -6.55 16.01 10.12
N ARG A 104 -6.67 16.15 11.44
CA ARG A 104 -7.96 16.21 12.13
C ARG A 104 -8.83 17.37 11.62
N ASP A 105 -8.23 18.55 11.47
CA ASP A 105 -8.91 19.73 10.95
C ASP A 105 -9.30 19.54 9.46
N THR A 106 -8.44 18.88 8.67
CA THR A 106 -8.73 18.59 7.26
C THR A 106 -9.94 17.69 7.09
N VAL A 107 -10.10 16.64 7.90
CA VAL A 107 -11.26 15.74 7.85
C VAL A 107 -12.49 16.30 8.58
N GLY A 108 -12.37 17.43 9.30
CA GLY A 108 -13.47 18.22 9.85
C GLY A 108 -13.75 17.99 11.32
N ASN A 109 -13.08 17.08 12.01
CA ASN A 109 -13.23 16.80 13.45
C ASN A 109 -14.71 16.60 13.92
N HIS A 110 -15.56 16.00 13.05
CA HIS A 110 -16.96 15.72 13.35
C HIS A 110 -17.10 14.32 13.91
N TYR A 111 -17.58 14.18 15.13
CA TYR A 111 -17.80 12.86 15.72
C TYR A 111 -19.03 12.82 16.64
N TRP A 112 -19.64 11.66 16.74
CA TRP A 112 -20.73 11.32 17.62
C TRP A 112 -20.45 10.01 18.35
N MET A 113 -20.78 9.96 19.62
CA MET A 113 -20.73 8.74 20.41
C MET A 113 -22.15 8.36 20.81
N ALA A 114 -22.57 7.16 20.43
CA ALA A 114 -23.90 6.63 20.63
C ALA A 114 -23.89 5.38 21.51
N LYS A 115 -25.06 5.01 22.03
CA LYS A 115 -25.27 3.75 22.74
C LYS A 115 -24.97 2.58 21.82
N GLY A 116 -24.39 1.52 22.37
CA GLY A 116 -24.06 0.30 21.63
C GLY A 116 -22.71 -0.27 22.02
N GLY A 117 -22.24 -1.21 21.20
CA GLY A 117 -21.00 -1.94 21.43
C GLY A 117 -21.20 -3.26 22.15
N TYR A 118 -20.18 -4.10 22.02
CA TYR A 118 -20.14 -5.41 22.66
C TYR A 118 -19.07 -5.45 23.73
N GLU A 119 -19.26 -6.30 24.73
CA GLU A 119 -18.20 -6.79 25.59
C GLU A 119 -17.32 -7.78 24.80
N PHE A 120 -16.17 -8.11 25.35
CA PHE A 120 -15.24 -9.07 24.75
C PHE A 120 -15.87 -10.48 24.55
N ASP A 121 -16.92 -10.82 25.29
CA ASP A 121 -17.65 -12.09 25.24
C ASP A 121 -18.90 -12.06 24.34
N GLY A 122 -19.10 -10.96 23.60
CA GLY A 122 -20.22 -10.79 22.68
C GLY A 122 -21.52 -10.31 23.31
N ARG A 123 -21.58 -10.09 24.64
CA ARG A 123 -22.72 -9.42 25.26
C ARG A 123 -22.79 -7.95 24.87
N GLU A 124 -23.99 -7.43 24.68
CA GLU A 124 -24.18 -6.02 24.40
C GLU A 124 -23.81 -5.16 25.62
N ILE A 125 -23.01 -4.12 25.42
CA ILE A 125 -22.75 -3.07 26.43
C ILE A 125 -24.05 -2.30 26.69
N SER A 126 -24.71 -1.89 25.61
CA SER A 126 -26.05 -1.32 25.61
C SER A 126 -26.75 -1.61 24.29
N ALA A 127 -28.07 -1.64 24.30
CA ALA A 127 -28.85 -1.75 23.08
C ALA A 127 -28.70 -0.49 22.22
N LEU A 128 -28.75 -0.66 20.90
CA LEU A 128 -28.81 0.48 19.97
C LEU A 128 -30.09 1.30 20.22
N ASP A 129 -29.93 2.62 20.22
CA ASP A 129 -31.05 3.55 20.27
C ASP A 129 -31.29 4.11 18.88
N MET A 130 -32.32 3.61 18.19
CA MET A 130 -32.61 4.00 16.81
C MET A 130 -32.96 5.48 16.70
N SER A 131 -33.62 6.07 17.70
CA SER A 131 -33.96 7.49 17.71
C SER A 131 -32.72 8.38 17.87
N GLU A 132 -31.72 7.94 18.63
CA GLU A 132 -30.41 8.58 18.74
C GLU A 132 -29.68 8.55 17.40
N LEU A 133 -29.63 7.39 16.72
CA LEU A 133 -29.00 7.26 15.39
C LEU A 133 -29.69 8.11 14.32
N GLU A 134 -31.01 8.21 14.35
CA GLU A 134 -31.77 9.08 13.46
C GLU A 134 -31.51 10.58 13.70
N ALA A 135 -31.32 10.98 14.95
CA ALA A 135 -30.94 12.35 15.31
C ALA A 135 -29.53 12.66 14.81
N ILE A 136 -28.57 11.76 15.05
CA ILE A 136 -27.19 11.86 14.55
C ILE A 136 -27.17 11.97 13.02
N ALA A 137 -27.94 11.13 12.31
CA ALA A 137 -28.04 11.21 10.85
C ALA A 137 -28.56 12.58 10.40
N SER A 138 -29.54 13.15 11.09
CA SER A 138 -30.07 14.48 10.77
C SER A 138 -29.05 15.59 10.99
N GLU A 139 -28.21 15.48 12.02
CA GLU A 139 -27.11 16.43 12.27
C GLU A 139 -26.04 16.32 11.18
N ILE A 140 -25.66 15.09 10.77
CA ILE A 140 -24.70 14.84 9.69
C ILE A 140 -25.19 15.43 8.36
N ASP A 141 -26.48 15.25 8.04
CA ASP A 141 -27.10 15.83 6.85
C ASP A 141 -27.07 17.37 6.88
N ALA A 142 -27.40 17.96 8.04
CA ALA A 142 -27.36 19.41 8.23
C ALA A 142 -25.96 20.01 8.09
N GLU A 143 -24.92 19.27 8.45
CA GLU A 143 -23.51 19.64 8.26
C GLU A 143 -23.03 19.45 6.81
N GLY A 144 -23.81 18.79 5.96
CA GLY A 144 -23.46 18.50 4.57
C GLY A 144 -22.27 17.58 4.45
N ILE A 145 -22.18 16.56 5.31
CA ILE A 145 -21.13 15.55 5.28
C ILE A 145 -21.65 14.34 4.50
N ASP A 146 -20.88 13.92 3.50
CA ASP A 146 -21.25 12.86 2.54
C ASP A 146 -20.51 11.54 2.76
N THR A 147 -19.72 11.44 3.83
CA THR A 147 -18.99 10.22 4.17
C THR A 147 -19.00 9.97 5.68
N VAL A 148 -19.34 8.74 6.08
CA VAL A 148 -19.54 8.33 7.47
C VAL A 148 -18.71 7.08 7.77
N ALA A 149 -17.91 7.14 8.84
CA ALA A 149 -17.24 5.98 9.42
C ALA A 149 -17.98 5.53 10.67
N ILE A 150 -18.40 4.27 10.72
CA ILE A 150 -19.06 3.68 11.89
C ILE A 150 -18.12 2.68 12.56
N THR A 151 -17.93 2.86 13.87
CA THR A 151 -17.09 1.99 14.69
C THR A 151 -17.87 1.50 15.90
N SER A 152 -17.81 0.22 16.22
CA SER A 152 -18.38 -0.35 17.43
C SER A 152 -17.30 -0.94 18.34
N VAL A 153 -17.47 -0.82 19.65
CA VAL A 153 -16.62 -1.53 20.61
C VAL A 153 -16.73 -3.03 20.32
N PHE A 154 -15.59 -3.73 20.21
CA PHE A 154 -15.49 -5.14 19.87
C PHE A 154 -16.24 -5.58 18.60
N SER A 155 -16.35 -4.74 17.58
CA SER A 155 -16.94 -5.14 16.29
C SER A 155 -16.24 -6.34 15.59
N PRO A 156 -14.96 -6.66 15.83
CA PRO A 156 -14.38 -7.92 15.33
C PRO A 156 -14.99 -9.21 15.93
N VAL A 157 -15.71 -9.11 17.05
CA VAL A 157 -16.49 -10.21 17.62
C VAL A 157 -17.86 -10.33 16.94
N SER A 158 -18.50 -9.18 16.67
CA SER A 158 -19.77 -9.09 15.95
C SER A 158 -19.93 -7.73 15.29
N ASP A 159 -20.12 -7.73 13.98
CA ASP A 159 -20.32 -6.53 13.17
C ASP A 159 -21.80 -6.07 13.09
N GLN A 160 -22.70 -6.82 13.74
CA GLN A 160 -24.15 -6.60 13.61
C GLN A 160 -24.61 -5.20 14.03
N MET A 161 -24.00 -4.62 15.07
CA MET A 161 -24.38 -3.27 15.49
C MET A 161 -23.93 -2.21 14.48
N GLU A 162 -22.73 -2.33 13.91
CA GLU A 162 -22.29 -1.41 12.85
C GLU A 162 -23.23 -1.48 11.64
N ARG A 163 -23.62 -2.69 11.22
CA ARG A 163 -24.56 -2.89 10.09
C ARG A 163 -25.94 -2.32 10.36
N LYS A 164 -26.50 -2.60 11.54
CA LYS A 164 -27.82 -2.04 11.93
C LYS A 164 -27.79 -0.52 12.03
N ALA A 165 -26.71 0.05 12.56
CA ALA A 165 -26.55 1.51 12.61
C ALA A 165 -26.44 2.11 11.23
N MET A 166 -25.65 1.50 10.32
CA MET A 166 -25.56 1.91 8.92
C MET A 166 -26.93 1.86 8.24
N GLU A 167 -27.69 0.78 8.37
CA GLU A 167 -29.02 0.64 7.78
C GLU A 167 -29.98 1.72 8.28
N ALA A 168 -30.01 1.99 9.59
CA ALA A 168 -30.84 3.02 10.20
C ALA A 168 -30.48 4.43 9.69
N MET A 169 -29.18 4.75 9.61
CA MET A 169 -28.71 6.04 9.16
C MET A 169 -28.88 6.23 7.63
N ALA A 170 -28.66 5.18 6.83
CA ALA A 170 -28.82 5.21 5.39
C ALA A 170 -30.28 5.48 4.95
N ALA A 171 -31.25 5.15 5.79
CA ALA A 171 -32.67 5.50 5.53
C ALA A 171 -32.92 7.02 5.47
N LYS A 172 -32.05 7.83 6.10
CA LYS A 172 -32.12 9.31 6.10
C LYS A 172 -31.04 9.96 5.25
N LEU A 173 -29.84 9.39 5.25
CA LEU A 173 -28.67 9.91 4.54
C LEU A 173 -28.62 9.31 3.13
N THR A 174 -29.24 9.99 2.17
CA THR A 174 -29.17 9.61 0.75
C THR A 174 -27.86 10.12 0.14
N ASN A 175 -27.21 9.31 -0.69
CA ASN A 175 -25.92 9.65 -1.35
C ASN A 175 -24.72 9.80 -0.38
N VAL A 176 -24.76 9.14 0.78
CA VAL A 176 -23.66 9.11 1.74
C VAL A 176 -22.92 7.77 1.64
N ASN A 177 -21.60 7.86 1.63
CA ASN A 177 -20.73 6.69 1.66
C ASN A 177 -20.46 6.24 3.10
N PHE A 178 -20.77 5.00 3.41
CA PHE A 178 -20.49 4.41 4.71
C PHE A 178 -19.23 3.55 4.67
N THR A 179 -18.46 3.59 5.76
CA THR A 179 -17.32 2.70 6.03
C THR A 179 -17.53 2.07 7.41
N LEU A 180 -17.55 0.74 7.48
CA LEU A 180 -17.64 0.01 8.73
C LEU A 180 -16.25 -0.39 9.22
N SER A 181 -15.94 -0.14 10.48
CA SER A 181 -14.61 -0.42 11.03
C SER A 181 -14.28 -1.92 11.03
N SER A 182 -15.28 -2.77 11.19
CA SER A 182 -15.16 -4.23 11.15
C SER A 182 -14.68 -4.79 9.81
N GLU A 183 -14.84 -4.03 8.72
CA GLU A 183 -14.44 -4.45 7.37
C GLU A 183 -12.97 -4.12 7.04
N ILE A 184 -12.34 -3.24 7.81
CA ILE A 184 -11.00 -2.72 7.51
C ILE A 184 -9.98 -3.09 8.58
N GLY A 185 -10.32 -2.82 9.83
CA GLY A 185 -9.37 -2.90 10.93
C GLY A 185 -9.50 -4.19 11.75
N ARG A 186 -8.57 -4.33 12.68
CA ARG A 186 -8.43 -5.49 13.57
C ARG A 186 -8.87 -5.14 15.00
N LEU A 187 -8.51 -6.00 15.96
CA LEU A 187 -8.62 -5.69 17.38
C LEU A 187 -7.84 -4.41 17.73
N GLY A 188 -8.36 -3.61 18.64
CA GLY A 188 -7.86 -2.26 18.97
C GLY A 188 -8.82 -1.21 18.44
N ILE A 189 -9.63 -0.60 19.35
CA ILE A 189 -10.73 0.29 18.91
C ILE A 189 -10.22 1.55 18.24
N LEU A 190 -9.19 2.21 18.80
CA LEU A 190 -8.70 3.48 18.27
C LEU A 190 -8.08 3.32 16.90
N GLU A 191 -7.17 2.39 16.74
CA GLU A 191 -6.46 2.14 15.48
C GLU A 191 -7.42 1.64 14.38
N ARG A 192 -8.45 0.86 14.75
CA ARG A 192 -9.48 0.41 13.80
C ARG A 192 -10.40 1.55 13.38
N GLU A 193 -10.82 2.39 14.32
CA GLU A 193 -11.60 3.58 14.03
C GLU A 193 -10.81 4.56 13.17
N ASN A 194 -9.54 4.80 13.50
CA ASN A 194 -8.65 5.65 12.72
C ASN A 194 -8.56 5.16 11.27
N ALA A 195 -8.41 3.84 11.07
CA ALA A 195 -8.42 3.22 9.75
C ALA A 195 -9.75 3.45 9.00
N ALA A 196 -10.88 3.33 9.69
CA ALA A 196 -12.19 3.53 9.10
C ALA A 196 -12.45 5.00 8.71
N ILE A 197 -12.08 5.95 9.57
CA ILE A 197 -12.19 7.39 9.27
C ILE A 197 -11.29 7.76 8.09
N MET A 198 -10.05 7.28 8.08
CA MET A 198 -9.11 7.52 6.98
C MET A 198 -9.65 6.95 5.66
N ASN A 199 -10.19 5.74 5.68
CA ASN A 199 -10.82 5.13 4.51
C ASN A 199 -11.99 5.97 4.01
N ALA A 200 -12.89 6.34 4.89
CA ALA A 200 -14.06 7.15 4.57
C ALA A 200 -13.65 8.48 3.91
N SER A 201 -12.64 9.16 4.44
CA SER A 201 -12.15 10.44 3.91
C SER A 201 -11.56 10.34 2.49
N LEU A 202 -11.15 9.16 2.06
CA LEU A 202 -10.54 8.90 0.74
C LEU A 202 -11.54 8.43 -0.33
N ARG A 203 -12.79 8.08 0.04
CA ARG A 203 -13.76 7.47 -0.88
C ARG A 203 -14.01 8.30 -2.14
N ALA A 204 -14.28 9.59 -1.99
CA ALA A 204 -14.52 10.49 -3.11
C ALA A 204 -13.29 10.65 -4.02
N LEU A 205 -12.09 10.66 -3.45
CA LEU A 205 -10.85 10.65 -4.23
C LEU A 205 -10.69 9.33 -4.99
N SER A 206 -11.02 8.21 -4.35
CA SER A 206 -10.91 6.88 -4.93
C SER A 206 -11.81 6.73 -6.17
N GLU A 207 -13.06 7.14 -6.09
CA GLU A 207 -13.99 7.12 -7.23
C GLU A 207 -13.42 7.87 -8.43
N ARG A 208 -12.96 9.12 -8.20
CA ARG A 208 -12.37 9.95 -9.26
C ARG A 208 -11.10 9.35 -9.86
N THR A 209 -10.22 8.81 -9.02
CA THR A 209 -8.93 8.26 -9.46
C THR A 209 -9.12 6.97 -10.27
N VAL A 210 -9.98 6.09 -9.79
CA VAL A 210 -10.30 4.83 -10.46
C VAL A 210 -10.96 5.09 -11.81
N ASP A 211 -11.90 6.03 -11.88
CA ASP A 211 -12.52 6.44 -13.15
C ASP A 211 -11.52 7.07 -14.13
N ALA A 212 -10.56 7.84 -13.62
CA ALA A 212 -9.48 8.40 -14.44
C ALA A 212 -8.60 7.31 -15.05
N PHE A 213 -8.29 6.25 -14.31
CA PHE A 213 -7.56 5.09 -14.85
C PHE A 213 -8.35 4.42 -15.98
N GLY A 214 -9.65 4.18 -15.81
CA GLY A 214 -10.50 3.63 -16.87
C GLY A 214 -10.46 4.48 -18.14
N LYS A 215 -10.66 5.79 -18.01
CA LYS A 215 -10.58 6.74 -19.15
C LYS A 215 -9.20 6.78 -19.79
N ALA A 216 -8.12 6.63 -19.02
CA ALA A 216 -6.76 6.56 -19.57
C ALA A 216 -6.60 5.32 -20.46
N LEU A 217 -7.08 4.16 -20.03
CA LEU A 217 -7.03 2.92 -20.80
C LEU A 217 -7.90 2.97 -22.07
N GLU A 218 -9.10 3.52 -21.97
CA GLU A 218 -9.97 3.78 -23.12
C GLU A 218 -9.29 4.68 -24.17
N LYS A 219 -8.60 5.73 -23.71
CA LYS A 219 -7.83 6.64 -24.58
C LYS A 219 -6.69 5.94 -25.31
N VAL A 220 -6.04 4.97 -24.66
CA VAL A 220 -5.03 4.10 -25.28
C VAL A 220 -5.66 3.11 -26.27
N GLY A 221 -6.97 2.89 -26.20
CA GLY A 221 -7.71 1.92 -27.03
C GLY A 221 -7.64 0.50 -26.47
N LEU A 222 -7.54 0.36 -25.15
CA LEU A 222 -7.62 -0.91 -24.42
C LEU A 222 -9.04 -1.12 -23.91
N ASP A 223 -9.66 -2.23 -24.32
CA ASP A 223 -10.98 -2.69 -23.85
C ASP A 223 -10.78 -4.00 -23.08
N CYS A 224 -10.24 -3.88 -21.88
CA CYS A 224 -9.98 -5.02 -21.00
C CYS A 224 -10.19 -4.61 -19.53
N PRO A 225 -10.43 -5.58 -18.63
CA PRO A 225 -10.52 -5.29 -17.20
C PRO A 225 -9.21 -4.72 -16.67
N TYR A 226 -9.32 -3.86 -15.63
CA TYR A 226 -8.16 -3.39 -14.90
C TYR A 226 -8.36 -3.59 -13.39
N TYR A 227 -7.25 -3.77 -12.72
CA TYR A 227 -7.18 -4.03 -11.28
C TYR A 227 -6.20 -3.06 -10.63
N ILE A 228 -6.41 -2.80 -9.35
CA ILE A 228 -5.49 -1.99 -8.55
C ILE A 228 -4.75 -2.90 -7.58
N THR A 229 -3.46 -2.68 -7.42
CA THR A 229 -2.65 -3.49 -6.50
C THR A 229 -2.91 -3.12 -5.06
N GLN A 230 -3.00 -4.14 -4.23
CA GLN A 230 -3.19 -4.05 -2.78
C GLN A 230 -1.84 -4.05 -2.06
N ASN A 231 -1.84 -3.54 -0.84
CA ASN A 231 -0.66 -3.43 0.03
C ASN A 231 0.01 -4.77 0.42
N ASP A 232 -0.62 -5.89 0.14
CA ASP A 232 -0.11 -7.23 0.37
C ASP A 232 0.39 -7.94 -0.90
N GLY A 233 0.35 -7.25 -2.04
CA GLY A 233 0.81 -7.75 -3.34
C GLY A 233 -0.24 -8.52 -4.13
N THR A 234 -1.51 -8.42 -3.73
CA THR A 234 -2.64 -8.96 -4.48
C THR A 234 -3.42 -7.86 -5.21
N LEU A 235 -4.45 -8.23 -5.93
CA LEU A 235 -5.23 -7.34 -6.78
C LEU A 235 -6.63 -7.11 -6.19
N MET A 236 -7.13 -5.92 -6.40
CA MET A 236 -8.49 -5.49 -6.07
C MET A 236 -9.24 -5.12 -7.34
N SER A 237 -10.52 -5.46 -7.40
CA SER A 237 -11.40 -4.94 -8.45
C SER A 237 -11.60 -3.42 -8.29
N ARG A 238 -12.07 -2.79 -9.36
CA ARG A 238 -12.43 -1.37 -9.38
C ARG A 238 -13.37 -0.98 -8.23
N GLU A 239 -14.45 -1.74 -8.06
CA GLU A 239 -15.47 -1.49 -7.05
C GLU A 239 -14.92 -1.66 -5.63
N PHE A 240 -14.03 -2.63 -5.45
CA PHE A 240 -13.44 -2.91 -4.16
C PHE A 240 -12.48 -1.78 -3.72
N VAL A 241 -11.64 -1.26 -4.62
CA VAL A 241 -10.75 -0.14 -4.27
C VAL A 241 -11.52 1.16 -4.06
N GLN A 242 -12.62 1.38 -4.78
CA GLN A 242 -13.52 2.52 -4.52
C GLN A 242 -14.10 2.46 -3.11
N SER A 243 -14.33 1.28 -2.57
CA SER A 243 -14.83 1.08 -1.20
C SER A 243 -13.72 1.11 -0.15
N TYR A 244 -12.53 0.59 -0.47
CA TYR A 244 -11.43 0.40 0.48
C TYR A 244 -10.09 0.95 -0.01
N PRO A 245 -9.99 2.27 -0.32
CA PRO A 245 -8.76 2.88 -0.83
C PRO A 245 -7.55 2.74 0.09
N VAL A 246 -7.71 2.67 1.40
CA VAL A 246 -6.59 2.48 2.36
C VAL A 246 -5.81 1.18 2.13
N LEU A 247 -6.42 0.18 1.50
CA LEU A 247 -5.76 -1.08 1.19
C LEU A 247 -4.72 -0.97 0.06
N THR A 248 -4.60 0.18 -0.59
CA THR A 248 -3.53 0.47 -1.57
C THR A 248 -2.27 1.04 -0.92
N PHE A 249 -2.31 1.41 0.36
CA PHE A 249 -1.17 2.04 1.04
C PHE A 249 0.04 1.12 1.01
N ALA A 250 1.21 1.66 0.64
CA ALA A 250 2.45 0.92 0.43
C ALA A 250 2.37 -0.18 -0.67
N SER A 251 1.43 -0.08 -1.62
CA SER A 251 1.40 -1.01 -2.76
C SER A 251 2.63 -0.87 -3.67
N GLY A 252 3.23 0.31 -3.82
CA GLY A 252 4.45 0.52 -4.59
C GLY A 252 5.63 -0.32 -4.07
N PRO A 253 6.07 -0.15 -2.81
CA PRO A 253 7.09 -1.01 -2.21
C PRO A 253 6.75 -2.51 -2.28
N THR A 254 5.48 -2.87 -2.07
CA THR A 254 5.01 -4.25 -2.18
C THR A 254 5.17 -4.80 -3.60
N ASN A 255 4.79 -4.03 -4.62
CA ASN A 255 5.00 -4.40 -6.02
C ASN A 255 6.49 -4.61 -6.31
N SER A 256 7.35 -3.69 -5.86
CA SER A 256 8.81 -3.83 -6.02
C SER A 256 9.33 -5.12 -5.38
N MET A 257 8.86 -5.46 -4.18
CA MET A 257 9.25 -6.69 -3.49
C MET A 257 8.76 -7.94 -4.24
N ARG A 258 7.51 -7.97 -4.69
CA ARG A 258 6.94 -9.05 -5.49
C ARG A 258 7.68 -9.23 -6.82
N GLY A 259 7.95 -8.11 -7.50
CA GLY A 259 8.74 -8.10 -8.74
C GLY A 259 10.16 -8.58 -8.51
N ALA A 260 10.82 -8.16 -7.43
CA ALA A 260 12.15 -8.64 -7.06
C ALA A 260 12.19 -10.16 -6.84
N ALA A 261 11.19 -10.71 -6.12
CA ALA A 261 11.04 -12.15 -5.92
C ALA A 261 10.91 -12.89 -7.26
N PHE A 262 10.00 -12.43 -8.12
CA PHE A 262 9.76 -13.03 -9.43
C PHE A 262 11.01 -12.98 -10.33
N LEU A 263 11.62 -11.80 -10.45
CA LEU A 263 12.79 -11.60 -11.34
C LEU A 263 14.04 -12.37 -10.90
N SER A 264 14.21 -12.57 -9.59
CA SER A 264 15.37 -13.28 -9.03
C SER A 264 15.15 -14.78 -8.81
N GLY A 265 13.89 -15.23 -8.79
CA GLY A 265 13.51 -16.58 -8.38
C GLY A 265 13.76 -16.88 -6.90
N LYS A 266 13.87 -15.83 -6.05
CA LYS A 266 14.08 -15.95 -4.60
C LYS A 266 12.80 -15.64 -3.85
N SER A 267 12.35 -16.58 -3.01
CA SER A 267 11.16 -16.43 -2.18
C SER A 267 11.44 -15.75 -0.85
N ASP A 268 12.65 -15.91 -0.33
CA ASP A 268 13.07 -15.37 0.96
C ASP A 268 14.32 -14.50 0.77
N ALA A 269 14.20 -13.20 1.05
CA ALA A 269 15.25 -12.20 0.82
C ALA A 269 14.93 -10.90 1.56
N ILE A 270 15.95 -10.05 1.72
CA ILE A 270 15.72 -8.62 1.98
C ILE A 270 15.68 -7.90 0.63
N VAL A 271 14.68 -7.10 0.39
CA VAL A 271 14.58 -6.26 -0.81
C VAL A 271 14.96 -4.83 -0.47
N VAL A 272 15.82 -4.25 -1.29
CA VAL A 272 16.22 -2.85 -1.24
C VAL A 272 15.77 -2.21 -2.55
N ASP A 273 14.68 -1.46 -2.51
CA ASP A 273 14.15 -0.71 -3.65
C ASP A 273 14.63 0.74 -3.57
N VAL A 274 15.57 1.09 -4.43
CA VAL A 274 16.10 2.46 -4.51
C VAL A 274 15.41 3.22 -5.64
N GLY A 275 14.51 4.11 -5.23
CA GLY A 275 13.79 5.00 -6.14
C GLY A 275 14.54 6.28 -6.48
N GLY A 276 13.80 7.29 -6.95
CA GLY A 276 14.35 8.63 -7.21
C GLY A 276 14.55 9.46 -5.93
N THR A 277 13.74 9.25 -4.90
CA THR A 277 13.69 10.07 -3.68
C THR A 277 14.01 9.27 -2.42
N THR A 278 13.47 8.06 -2.32
CA THR A 278 13.57 7.19 -1.15
C THR A 278 14.13 5.83 -1.52
N THR A 279 14.58 5.12 -0.49
CA THR A 279 14.86 3.68 -0.55
C THR A 279 13.93 2.99 0.43
N ASP A 280 13.17 2.03 -0.08
CA ASP A 280 12.32 1.17 0.71
C ASP A 280 12.99 -0.19 0.93
N VAL A 281 13.08 -0.61 2.19
CA VAL A 281 13.69 -1.87 2.58
C VAL A 281 12.63 -2.74 3.26
N GLY A 282 12.45 -3.95 2.76
CA GLY A 282 11.47 -4.90 3.30
C GLY A 282 11.97 -6.34 3.23
N ALA A 283 11.31 -7.24 3.97
CA ALA A 283 11.62 -8.65 3.95
C ALA A 283 10.56 -9.46 3.19
N LEU A 284 11.01 -10.36 2.33
CA LEU A 284 10.17 -11.37 1.65
C LEU A 284 10.14 -12.65 2.48
N VAL A 285 8.96 -13.22 2.59
CA VAL A 285 8.72 -14.56 3.14
C VAL A 285 7.82 -15.31 2.15
N LYS A 286 8.28 -16.41 1.63
CA LYS A 286 7.57 -17.21 0.61
C LYS A 286 7.12 -16.40 -0.61
N GLY A 287 7.92 -15.43 -1.03
CA GLY A 287 7.66 -14.57 -2.19
C GLY A 287 6.68 -13.42 -1.96
N PHE A 288 6.22 -13.22 -0.72
CA PHE A 288 5.34 -12.12 -0.34
C PHE A 288 6.01 -11.21 0.69
N PRO A 289 5.65 -9.92 0.72
CA PRO A 289 6.11 -9.02 1.75
C PRO A 289 5.71 -9.51 3.14
N ARG A 290 6.66 -9.51 4.07
CA ARG A 290 6.36 -9.77 5.47
C ARG A 290 5.37 -8.74 6.00
N PRO A 291 4.26 -9.14 6.63
CA PRO A 291 3.34 -8.17 7.22
C PRO A 291 3.93 -7.51 8.47
N ALA A 292 3.60 -6.24 8.69
CA ALA A 292 3.89 -5.57 9.95
C ALA A 292 3.16 -6.26 11.11
N SER A 293 3.85 -6.45 12.22
CA SER A 293 3.34 -7.19 13.38
C SER A 293 2.39 -6.40 14.27
N THR A 294 2.43 -5.08 14.16
CA THR A 294 1.71 -4.15 15.05
C THR A 294 0.99 -3.06 14.25
N THR A 295 0.55 -2.04 14.97
CA THR A 295 0.00 -0.82 14.39
C THR A 295 1.01 -0.13 13.48
N VAL A 296 0.49 0.47 12.41
CA VAL A 296 1.28 1.23 11.45
C VAL A 296 0.85 2.69 11.48
N ASP A 297 1.81 3.59 11.44
CA ASP A 297 1.57 5.02 11.34
C ASP A 297 1.48 5.43 9.87
N VAL A 298 0.41 6.15 9.52
CA VAL A 298 0.23 6.73 8.19
C VAL A 298 -0.07 8.21 8.36
N GLY A 299 0.87 9.05 7.98
CA GLY A 299 0.73 10.49 8.10
C GLY A 299 0.56 11.01 9.53
N GLY A 300 1.12 10.32 10.52
CA GLY A 300 0.98 10.64 11.94
C GLY A 300 -0.26 10.02 12.61
N VAL A 301 -1.04 9.23 11.89
CA VAL A 301 -2.23 8.54 12.41
C VAL A 301 -1.96 7.06 12.55
N ARG A 302 -2.13 6.53 13.75
CA ARG A 302 -1.95 5.10 14.05
C ARG A 302 -3.15 4.29 13.55
N THR A 303 -2.88 3.26 12.77
CA THR A 303 -3.89 2.37 12.19
C THR A 303 -3.53 0.91 12.43
N ASN A 304 -4.47 -0.01 12.27
CA ASN A 304 -4.24 -1.44 12.46
C ASN A 304 -4.73 -2.33 11.30
N PHE A 305 -4.99 -1.76 10.14
CA PHE A 305 -5.18 -2.59 8.95
C PHE A 305 -3.83 -3.19 8.51
N ARG A 306 -3.91 -4.25 7.72
CA ARG A 306 -2.71 -4.97 7.29
C ARG A 306 -1.85 -4.09 6.40
N MET A 307 -0.57 -4.02 6.73
CA MET A 307 0.44 -3.31 5.95
C MET A 307 1.70 -4.18 5.83
N PRO A 308 2.48 -4.05 4.76
CA PRO A 308 3.80 -4.65 4.70
C PRO A 308 4.74 -4.01 5.73
N ASP A 309 5.66 -4.80 6.24
CA ASP A 309 6.76 -4.30 7.08
C ASP A 309 7.84 -3.73 6.17
N VAL A 310 7.82 -2.41 6.01
CA VAL A 310 8.74 -1.66 5.13
C VAL A 310 9.37 -0.52 5.92
N PHE A 311 10.68 -0.39 5.79
CA PHE A 311 11.44 0.69 6.37
C PHE A 311 11.97 1.61 5.27
N ALA A 312 11.50 2.85 5.24
CA ALA A 312 11.89 3.85 4.26
C ALA A 312 13.01 4.76 4.79
N ILE A 313 14.00 5.05 3.95
CA ILE A 313 15.04 6.05 4.22
C ILE A 313 15.10 7.09 3.09
N GLY A 314 15.49 8.32 3.43
CA GLY A 314 15.63 9.44 2.48
C GLY A 314 16.90 9.33 1.63
N LEU A 315 17.02 8.23 0.89
CA LEU A 315 18.10 7.93 -0.05
C LEU A 315 17.50 7.48 -1.38
N GLY A 316 17.80 8.16 -2.46
CA GLY A 316 17.39 7.80 -3.82
C GLY A 316 18.31 8.46 -4.83
N GLY A 317 18.07 8.28 -6.13
CA GLY A 317 18.91 8.87 -7.18
C GLY A 317 18.97 10.40 -7.17
N GLY A 318 17.88 11.07 -6.74
CA GLY A 318 17.81 12.52 -6.62
C GLY A 318 18.20 13.07 -5.25
N THR A 319 18.67 12.24 -4.33
CA THR A 319 19.08 12.69 -2.98
C THR A 319 20.21 13.70 -3.06
N ILE A 320 20.03 14.84 -2.38
CA ILE A 320 20.99 15.94 -2.36
C ILE A 320 22.20 15.54 -1.49
N VAL A 321 23.39 15.77 -2.05
CA VAL A 321 24.65 15.62 -1.33
C VAL A 321 25.24 17.00 -1.07
N SER A 322 25.57 17.32 0.18
CA SER A 322 26.07 18.64 0.58
C SER A 322 27.11 18.53 1.71
N GLY A 323 27.90 19.60 1.88
CA GLY A 323 28.97 19.63 2.87
C GLY A 323 30.19 18.81 2.45
N GLN A 324 31.23 18.83 3.28
CA GLN A 324 32.50 18.09 3.09
C GLN A 324 33.06 17.70 4.47
N GLY A 325 33.89 16.66 4.52
CA GLY A 325 34.49 16.20 5.77
C GLY A 325 33.43 15.83 6.81
N ASP A 326 33.53 16.37 8.01
CA ASP A 326 32.59 16.11 9.12
C ASP A 326 31.19 16.67 8.90
N ASP A 327 31.05 17.68 8.00
CA ASP A 327 29.75 18.28 7.63
C ASP A 327 29.08 17.60 6.44
N LEU A 328 29.64 16.50 5.93
CA LEU A 328 29.08 15.76 4.80
C LEU A 328 27.69 15.20 5.14
N LYS A 329 26.71 15.57 4.32
CA LYS A 329 25.31 15.12 4.42
C LYS A 329 24.86 14.48 3.11
N VAL A 330 24.22 13.33 3.23
CA VAL A 330 23.51 12.63 2.15
C VAL A 330 22.05 12.58 2.55
N GLY A 331 21.21 13.38 1.88
CA GLY A 331 19.78 13.51 2.19
C GLY A 331 19.48 14.16 3.56
N PRO A 332 18.23 13.99 4.04
CA PRO A 332 17.08 13.34 3.39
C PRO A 332 16.44 14.13 2.24
N GLN A 333 16.87 15.37 2.00
CA GLN A 333 16.34 16.21 0.92
C GLN A 333 16.67 15.60 -0.46
N SER A 334 15.74 15.73 -1.39
CA SER A 334 15.88 15.26 -2.77
C SER A 334 15.37 16.31 -3.76
N VAL A 335 15.95 16.33 -4.95
CA VAL A 335 15.42 17.12 -6.08
C VAL A 335 14.17 16.48 -6.69
N GLY A 336 13.86 15.23 -6.33
CA GLY A 336 12.67 14.52 -6.77
C GLY A 336 12.57 14.44 -8.30
N TYR A 337 11.40 14.79 -8.85
CA TYR A 337 11.15 14.79 -10.30
C TYR A 337 11.98 15.81 -11.09
N LYS A 338 12.63 16.77 -10.42
CA LYS A 338 13.51 17.76 -11.06
C LYS A 338 14.94 17.23 -11.30
N LEU A 339 15.19 15.93 -11.10
CA LEU A 339 16.52 15.34 -11.29
C LEU A 339 17.15 15.71 -12.63
N THR A 340 16.37 15.67 -13.71
CA THR A 340 16.83 15.98 -15.08
C THR A 340 17.03 17.48 -15.35
N VAL A 341 16.76 18.34 -14.38
CA VAL A 341 16.92 19.80 -14.46
C VAL A 341 17.98 20.28 -13.47
N ASP A 342 17.92 19.77 -12.24
CA ASP A 342 18.69 20.33 -11.13
C ASP A 342 20.05 19.66 -10.90
N SER A 343 20.23 18.38 -11.33
CA SER A 343 21.49 17.67 -11.10
C SER A 343 22.62 18.09 -12.07
N LEU A 344 23.84 17.93 -11.65
CA LEU A 344 25.04 18.36 -12.41
C LEU A 344 25.13 17.67 -13.78
N ILE A 345 24.88 16.37 -13.82
CA ILE A 345 24.94 15.56 -15.08
C ILE A 345 23.89 15.97 -16.11
N PHE A 346 22.87 16.72 -15.72
CA PHE A 346 21.87 17.29 -16.62
C PHE A 346 21.97 18.82 -16.78
N GLY A 347 23.10 19.40 -16.33
CA GLY A 347 23.39 20.83 -16.49
C GLY A 347 22.87 21.73 -15.38
N GLY A 348 22.36 21.15 -14.29
CA GLY A 348 21.95 21.86 -13.09
C GLY A 348 23.12 22.27 -12.18
N LYS A 349 22.79 22.60 -10.93
CA LYS A 349 23.79 23.13 -9.96
C LYS A 349 23.79 22.34 -8.63
N THR A 350 22.95 21.34 -8.50
CA THR A 350 22.79 20.57 -7.26
C THR A 350 23.49 19.24 -7.40
N THR A 351 24.40 18.94 -6.48
CA THR A 351 25.03 17.61 -6.43
C THR A 351 24.05 16.61 -5.87
N THR A 352 23.80 15.53 -6.62
CA THR A 352 22.90 14.44 -6.25
C THR A 352 23.66 13.10 -6.17
N THR A 353 23.05 12.10 -5.59
CA THR A 353 23.59 10.72 -5.58
C THR A 353 23.75 10.16 -6.98
N SER A 354 22.92 10.58 -7.96
CA SER A 354 23.08 10.23 -9.38
C SER A 354 24.37 10.81 -9.96
N ASP A 355 24.72 12.04 -9.62
CA ASP A 355 26.00 12.65 -10.04
C ASP A 355 27.19 11.88 -9.48
N VAL A 356 27.10 11.49 -8.20
CA VAL A 356 28.13 10.67 -7.53
C VAL A 356 28.24 9.30 -8.19
N ALA A 357 27.12 8.65 -8.54
CA ALA A 357 27.13 7.36 -9.21
C ALA A 357 27.84 7.43 -10.58
N VAL A 358 27.56 8.47 -11.38
CA VAL A 358 28.22 8.69 -12.68
C VAL A 358 29.71 9.02 -12.49
N ALA A 359 30.06 9.89 -11.52
CA ALA A 359 31.45 10.23 -11.22
C ALA A 359 32.29 9.03 -10.77
N LEU A 360 31.69 8.07 -10.06
CA LEU A 360 32.31 6.82 -9.63
C LEU A 360 32.30 5.72 -10.72
N GLY A 361 31.71 5.98 -11.89
CA GLY A 361 31.59 4.99 -12.97
C GLY A 361 30.62 3.85 -12.67
N LEU A 362 29.69 4.02 -11.73
CA LEU A 362 28.65 3.03 -11.40
C LEU A 362 27.50 3.04 -12.41
N ALA A 363 27.37 4.11 -13.20
CA ALA A 363 26.33 4.27 -14.21
C ALA A 363 26.79 5.21 -15.32
N GLU A 364 26.17 5.03 -16.51
CA GLU A 364 26.44 5.83 -17.71
C GLU A 364 25.13 6.49 -18.18
N PHE A 365 24.86 7.69 -17.72
CA PHE A 365 23.75 8.54 -18.19
C PHE A 365 24.04 10.02 -17.91
N GLY A 366 23.35 10.91 -18.62
CA GLY A 366 23.64 12.34 -18.55
C GLY A 366 25.02 12.71 -19.13
N ASN A 367 25.51 13.87 -18.75
CA ASN A 367 26.84 14.36 -19.18
C ASN A 367 27.89 14.09 -18.10
N SER A 368 28.69 13.03 -18.28
CA SER A 368 29.76 12.65 -17.36
C SER A 368 30.86 13.72 -17.21
N ASP A 369 31.04 14.58 -18.22
CA ASP A 369 32.02 15.66 -18.15
C ASP A 369 31.70 16.69 -17.05
N SER A 370 30.43 16.83 -16.69
CA SER A 370 30.00 17.76 -15.64
C SER A 370 30.46 17.35 -14.24
N VAL A 371 30.82 16.09 -14.02
CA VAL A 371 31.18 15.52 -12.71
C VAL A 371 32.62 15.00 -12.63
N LYS A 372 33.38 15.04 -13.73
CA LYS A 372 34.77 14.54 -13.78
C LYS A 372 35.74 15.24 -12.85
N ASN A 373 35.44 16.49 -12.46
CA ASN A 373 36.28 17.29 -11.58
C ASN A 373 35.91 17.17 -10.08
N LEU A 374 34.92 16.35 -9.74
CA LEU A 374 34.59 16.08 -8.34
C LEU A 374 35.77 15.36 -7.68
N ASP A 375 36.11 15.81 -6.48
CA ASP A 375 37.23 15.27 -5.70
C ASP A 375 37.00 13.78 -5.37
N LYS A 376 38.04 12.97 -5.55
CA LYS A 376 37.94 11.52 -5.36
C LYS A 376 37.72 11.13 -3.88
N GLU A 377 38.34 11.85 -2.95
CA GLU A 377 38.17 11.59 -1.50
C GLU A 377 36.74 11.92 -1.09
N TYR A 378 36.19 13.02 -1.62
CA TYR A 378 34.79 13.38 -1.43
C TYR A 378 33.84 12.29 -1.96
N LEU A 379 34.06 11.79 -3.17
CA LEU A 379 33.22 10.73 -3.77
C LEU A 379 33.24 9.45 -2.95
N GLU A 380 34.42 9.04 -2.46
CA GLU A 380 34.54 7.85 -1.61
C GLU A 380 33.89 8.06 -0.22
N ALA A 381 33.95 9.27 0.33
CA ALA A 381 33.26 9.60 1.58
C ALA A 381 31.74 9.53 1.42
N VAL A 382 31.19 10.06 0.31
CA VAL A 382 29.76 9.97 -0.01
C VAL A 382 29.33 8.51 -0.18
N LYS A 383 30.10 7.72 -0.95
CA LYS A 383 29.86 6.27 -1.14
C LYS A 383 29.84 5.52 0.19
N LYS A 384 30.80 5.80 1.07
CA LYS A 384 30.85 5.21 2.40
C LYS A 384 29.57 5.54 3.20
N ARG A 385 29.15 6.80 3.17
CA ARG A 385 27.92 7.22 3.87
C ARG A 385 26.66 6.52 3.32
N ILE A 386 26.53 6.40 2.00
CA ILE A 386 25.45 5.64 1.37
C ILE A 386 25.46 4.18 1.84
N ASN A 387 26.63 3.53 1.86
CA ASN A 387 26.75 2.15 2.30
C ASN A 387 26.36 1.98 3.78
N GLU A 388 26.74 2.92 4.66
CA GLU A 388 26.32 2.93 6.06
C GLU A 388 24.80 3.04 6.20
N MET A 389 24.16 3.94 5.45
CA MET A 389 22.70 4.09 5.46
C MET A 389 21.98 2.81 5.03
N LEU A 390 22.45 2.20 3.93
CA LEU A 390 21.89 0.94 3.42
C LEU A 390 22.12 -0.22 4.39
N THR A 391 23.32 -0.33 4.97
CA THR A 391 23.63 -1.38 5.94
C THR A 391 22.72 -1.27 7.17
N ASN A 392 22.56 -0.07 7.73
CA ASN A 392 21.69 0.16 8.88
C ASN A 392 20.22 -0.19 8.57
N ALA A 393 19.74 0.17 7.36
CA ALA A 393 18.38 -0.15 6.95
C ALA A 393 18.15 -1.66 6.79
N VAL A 394 19.08 -2.37 6.16
CA VAL A 394 19.02 -3.83 5.97
C VAL A 394 19.10 -4.56 7.32
N GLU A 395 20.02 -4.19 8.19
CA GLU A 395 20.15 -4.81 9.53
C GLU A 395 18.89 -4.59 10.38
N ARG A 396 18.23 -3.45 10.25
CA ARG A 396 16.95 -3.18 10.93
C ARG A 396 15.82 -4.10 10.47
N MET A 397 15.84 -4.53 9.21
CA MET A 397 14.81 -5.40 8.64
C MET A 397 15.11 -6.90 8.82
N ARG A 398 16.33 -7.25 9.20
CA ARG A 398 16.71 -8.64 9.53
C ARG A 398 16.06 -9.07 10.84
N VAL A 399 15.44 -10.24 10.81
CA VAL A 399 14.83 -10.88 12.00
C VAL A 399 15.46 -12.23 12.32
N SER A 400 16.34 -12.72 11.43
CA SER A 400 17.04 -13.99 11.58
C SER A 400 18.54 -13.81 11.31
N PRO A 401 19.42 -14.55 11.99
CA PRO A 401 20.84 -14.58 11.68
C PRO A 401 21.16 -15.32 10.37
N GLU A 402 20.17 -15.96 9.74
CA GLU A 402 20.36 -16.65 8.47
C GLU A 402 20.87 -15.72 7.37
N GLU A 403 21.76 -16.23 6.53
CA GLU A 403 22.31 -15.51 5.39
C GLU A 403 21.33 -15.56 4.21
N ILE A 404 20.31 -14.70 4.23
CA ILE A 404 19.42 -14.51 3.09
C ILE A 404 19.98 -13.42 2.16
N PRO A 405 19.81 -13.52 0.81
CA PRO A 405 20.34 -12.52 -0.11
C PRO A 405 19.60 -11.18 0.02
N VAL A 406 20.29 -10.12 -0.39
CA VAL A 406 19.68 -8.81 -0.61
C VAL A 406 19.37 -8.69 -2.10
N LEU A 407 18.12 -8.37 -2.44
CA LEU A 407 17.69 -8.08 -3.81
C LEU A 407 17.64 -6.57 -4.00
N ALA A 408 18.47 -6.04 -4.89
CA ALA A 408 18.50 -4.62 -5.21
C ALA A 408 17.69 -4.33 -6.47
N VAL A 409 16.64 -3.53 -6.34
CA VAL A 409 15.73 -3.12 -7.41
C VAL A 409 15.51 -1.60 -7.41
N GLY A 410 14.73 -1.11 -8.39
CA GLY A 410 14.51 0.31 -8.59
C GLY A 410 15.63 0.99 -9.39
N GLY A 411 15.35 2.15 -9.97
CA GLY A 411 16.28 2.86 -10.86
C GLY A 411 17.57 3.33 -10.19
N GLY A 412 17.51 3.62 -8.87
CA GLY A 412 18.66 4.01 -8.05
C GLY A 412 19.47 2.86 -7.47
N SER A 413 19.12 1.60 -7.75
CA SER A 413 19.84 0.42 -7.21
C SER A 413 21.29 0.31 -7.64
N ILE A 414 21.73 1.12 -8.60
CA ILE A 414 23.14 1.32 -8.96
C ILE A 414 23.99 1.80 -7.76
N LEU A 415 23.36 2.47 -6.79
CA LEU A 415 24.00 2.93 -5.55
C LEU A 415 24.25 1.80 -4.54
N VAL A 416 23.57 0.66 -4.70
CA VAL A 416 23.68 -0.46 -3.76
C VAL A 416 24.98 -1.22 -4.04
N PRO A 417 25.84 -1.50 -3.04
CA PRO A 417 27.08 -2.24 -3.23
C PRO A 417 26.82 -3.70 -3.57
N GLU A 418 27.86 -4.44 -3.97
CA GLU A 418 27.75 -5.88 -4.24
C GLU A 418 27.52 -6.73 -2.98
N LYS A 419 27.80 -6.17 -1.83
CA LYS A 419 27.55 -6.79 -0.51
C LYS A 419 27.11 -5.74 0.49
N ILE A 420 26.15 -6.11 1.34
CA ILE A 420 25.76 -5.33 2.53
C ILE A 420 26.09 -6.16 3.76
N GLY A 421 27.10 -5.74 4.53
CA GLY A 421 27.71 -6.59 5.55
C GLY A 421 28.24 -7.88 4.92
N ASN A 422 27.77 -9.02 5.40
CA ASN A 422 28.12 -10.35 4.85
C ASN A 422 27.14 -10.83 3.78
N LEU A 423 26.03 -10.12 3.56
CA LEU A 423 24.97 -10.56 2.66
C LEU A 423 25.30 -10.24 1.19
N PRO A 424 25.19 -11.21 0.28
CA PRO A 424 25.36 -10.94 -1.15
C PRO A 424 24.19 -10.14 -1.69
N VAL A 425 24.50 -9.19 -2.58
CA VAL A 425 23.47 -8.39 -3.29
C VAL A 425 23.28 -8.96 -4.68
N ILE A 426 22.04 -9.21 -5.05
CA ILE A 426 21.61 -9.67 -6.36
C ILE A 426 20.82 -8.55 -7.03
N ARG A 427 21.22 -8.11 -8.22
CA ARG A 427 20.41 -7.25 -9.10
C ARG A 427 19.83 -8.12 -10.21
N PRO A 428 18.54 -8.43 -10.19
CA PRO A 428 17.95 -9.24 -11.25
C PRO A 428 17.86 -8.45 -12.56
N LYS A 429 17.78 -9.15 -13.69
CA LYS A 429 17.47 -8.49 -14.96
C LYS A 429 16.12 -7.74 -14.82
N HIS A 430 15.97 -6.59 -15.46
CA HIS A 430 14.79 -5.71 -15.38
C HIS A 430 14.54 -5.11 -13.98
N PHE A 431 15.54 -5.05 -13.12
CA PHE A 431 15.46 -4.48 -11.78
C PHE A 431 14.84 -3.07 -11.72
N SER A 432 15.04 -2.27 -12.76
CA SER A 432 14.58 -0.88 -12.81
C SER A 432 13.07 -0.71 -12.93
N VAL A 433 12.35 -1.76 -13.36
CA VAL A 433 10.88 -1.79 -13.51
C VAL A 433 10.26 -2.91 -12.67
N ALA A 434 10.92 -3.34 -11.60
CA ALA A 434 10.46 -4.42 -10.73
C ALA A 434 9.07 -4.14 -10.14
N ASN A 435 8.75 -2.88 -9.81
CA ASN A 435 7.44 -2.45 -9.34
C ASN A 435 6.31 -2.75 -10.37
N ALA A 436 6.49 -2.38 -11.63
CA ALA A 436 5.52 -2.68 -12.68
C ALA A 436 5.42 -4.20 -12.94
N VAL A 437 6.54 -4.94 -12.86
CA VAL A 437 6.54 -6.42 -12.93
C VAL A 437 5.72 -7.00 -11.78
N GLY A 438 5.94 -6.52 -10.55
CA GLY A 438 5.19 -6.96 -9.38
C GLY A 438 3.69 -6.71 -9.49
N ALA A 439 3.28 -5.59 -10.09
CA ALA A 439 1.89 -5.33 -10.41
C ALA A 439 1.36 -6.35 -11.44
N ALA A 440 2.10 -6.59 -12.54
CA ALA A 440 1.69 -7.48 -13.63
C ALA A 440 1.49 -8.95 -13.22
N ILE A 441 2.21 -9.42 -12.18
CA ILE A 441 2.12 -10.78 -11.65
C ILE A 441 1.15 -10.90 -10.47
N GLY A 442 0.43 -9.81 -10.12
CA GLY A 442 -0.52 -9.82 -9.01
C GLY A 442 -1.61 -10.88 -9.22
N GLN A 443 -2.07 -11.46 -8.12
CA GLN A 443 -3.16 -12.43 -8.06
C GLN A 443 -4.34 -11.84 -7.29
N ILE A 444 -5.54 -12.32 -7.58
CA ILE A 444 -6.74 -11.90 -6.84
C ILE A 444 -6.79 -12.67 -5.53
N SER A 445 -7.17 -12.00 -4.44
CA SER A 445 -7.24 -12.62 -3.13
C SER A 445 -8.63 -12.53 -2.49
N GLY A 446 -8.86 -13.46 -1.53
CA GLY A 446 -9.93 -13.36 -0.56
C GLY A 446 -9.36 -13.59 0.84
N GLU A 447 -9.81 -12.81 1.81
CA GLU A 447 -9.29 -12.86 3.19
C GLU A 447 -10.44 -12.88 4.20
N VAL A 448 -10.23 -13.62 5.29
CA VAL A 448 -11.03 -13.62 6.50
C VAL A 448 -10.11 -13.37 7.69
N ASP A 449 -10.44 -12.41 8.55
CA ASP A 449 -9.74 -12.13 9.80
C ASP A 449 -10.79 -11.77 10.85
N ARG A 450 -11.28 -12.78 11.58
CA ARG A 450 -12.31 -12.60 12.60
C ARG A 450 -12.21 -13.63 13.73
N ILE A 451 -12.99 -13.40 14.77
CA ILE A 451 -13.08 -14.28 15.93
C ILE A 451 -14.19 -15.31 15.71
N PHE A 452 -13.84 -16.58 15.87
CA PHE A 452 -14.77 -17.72 15.85
C PHE A 452 -14.95 -18.26 17.27
N SER A 453 -16.21 -18.50 17.68
CA SER A 453 -16.49 -19.31 18.86
C SER A 453 -16.35 -20.79 18.49
N LEU A 454 -15.66 -21.54 19.32
CA LEU A 454 -15.54 -22.99 19.19
C LEU A 454 -16.54 -23.75 20.10
N ASP A 455 -17.54 -23.06 20.67
CA ASP A 455 -18.63 -23.73 21.38
C ASP A 455 -19.49 -24.53 20.42
N GLY A 456 -19.45 -25.86 20.56
CA GLY A 456 -20.18 -26.76 19.68
C GLY A 456 -19.62 -26.91 18.26
N LYS A 457 -18.41 -26.37 18.00
CA LYS A 457 -17.72 -26.41 16.71
C LYS A 457 -16.27 -26.81 16.91
N SER A 458 -15.75 -27.70 16.09
CA SER A 458 -14.31 -28.01 16.12
C SER A 458 -13.47 -26.88 15.49
N ARG A 459 -12.18 -26.87 15.80
CA ARG A 459 -11.21 -25.95 15.19
C ARG A 459 -11.13 -26.15 13.67
N GLU A 460 -11.18 -27.40 13.22
CA GLU A 460 -11.16 -27.78 11.81
C GLU A 460 -12.40 -27.25 11.06
N GLU A 461 -13.57 -27.33 11.67
CA GLU A 461 -14.82 -26.79 11.10
C GLU A 461 -14.75 -25.26 10.98
N ALA A 462 -14.22 -24.57 12.00
CA ALA A 462 -14.03 -23.11 11.95
C ALA A 462 -13.04 -22.69 10.86
N LEU A 463 -11.93 -23.41 10.70
CA LEU A 463 -10.95 -23.18 9.63
C LEU A 463 -11.54 -23.45 8.24
N SER A 464 -12.35 -24.50 8.09
CA SER A 464 -13.05 -24.80 6.83
C SER A 464 -14.03 -23.69 6.46
N GLU A 465 -14.82 -23.22 7.41
CA GLU A 465 -15.76 -22.10 7.22
C GLU A 465 -15.02 -20.81 6.77
N ALA A 466 -13.91 -20.49 7.45
CA ALA A 466 -13.09 -19.34 7.09
C ALA A 466 -12.50 -19.48 5.67
N LYS A 467 -12.04 -20.69 5.29
CA LYS A 467 -11.52 -20.96 3.95
C LYS A 467 -12.60 -20.84 2.88
N ASP A 468 -13.79 -21.38 3.13
CA ASP A 468 -14.92 -21.28 2.20
C ASP A 468 -15.35 -19.83 2.01
N GLU A 469 -15.36 -19.03 3.09
CA GLU A 469 -15.67 -17.60 3.02
C GLU A 469 -14.60 -16.83 2.23
N ALA A 470 -13.32 -17.05 2.51
CA ALA A 470 -12.22 -16.42 1.78
C ALA A 470 -12.25 -16.81 0.29
N THR A 471 -12.52 -18.09 -0.02
CA THR A 471 -12.67 -18.59 -1.39
C THR A 471 -13.82 -17.89 -2.12
N ARG A 472 -14.99 -17.76 -1.49
CA ARG A 472 -16.11 -17.02 -2.08
C ARG A 472 -15.78 -15.57 -2.36
N LYS A 473 -15.05 -14.90 -1.45
CA LYS A 473 -14.58 -13.52 -1.65
C LYS A 473 -13.63 -13.40 -2.84
N ALA A 474 -12.67 -14.32 -2.98
CA ALA A 474 -11.74 -14.33 -4.10
C ALA A 474 -12.48 -14.55 -5.44
N ILE A 475 -13.41 -15.50 -5.51
CA ILE A 475 -14.22 -15.76 -6.72
C ILE A 475 -15.07 -14.54 -7.08
N ALA A 476 -15.72 -13.94 -6.08
CA ALA A 476 -16.52 -12.72 -6.29
C ALA A 476 -15.67 -11.54 -6.80
N ALA A 477 -14.39 -11.48 -6.42
CA ALA A 477 -13.42 -10.48 -6.92
C ALA A 477 -12.85 -10.83 -8.31
N GLY A 478 -13.20 -11.98 -8.91
CA GLY A 478 -12.82 -12.39 -10.26
C GLY A 478 -11.73 -13.45 -10.34
N ALA A 479 -11.43 -14.15 -9.25
CA ALA A 479 -10.47 -15.26 -9.29
C ALA A 479 -11.09 -16.51 -9.96
N LYS A 480 -10.27 -17.26 -10.70
CA LYS A 480 -10.63 -18.58 -11.24
C LYS A 480 -10.83 -19.57 -10.10
N PRO A 481 -11.97 -20.26 -10.02
CA PRO A 481 -12.24 -21.17 -8.91
C PRO A 481 -11.24 -22.32 -8.77
N ASP A 482 -10.73 -22.84 -9.88
CA ASP A 482 -9.80 -23.95 -9.95
C ASP A 482 -8.33 -23.58 -9.70
N SER A 483 -8.03 -22.29 -9.66
CA SER A 483 -6.69 -21.74 -9.38
C SER A 483 -6.50 -21.30 -7.92
N ILE A 484 -7.53 -21.44 -7.07
CA ILE A 484 -7.48 -20.91 -5.72
C ILE A 484 -6.59 -21.76 -4.82
N GLU A 485 -5.58 -21.12 -4.25
CA GLU A 485 -4.62 -21.69 -3.33
C GLU A 485 -4.63 -20.97 -1.98
N LEU A 486 -4.36 -21.73 -0.92
CA LEU A 486 -4.16 -21.18 0.42
C LEU A 486 -2.80 -20.49 0.50
N LEU A 487 -2.79 -19.16 0.70
CA LEU A 487 -1.58 -18.39 0.83
C LEU A 487 -1.08 -18.32 2.28
N ASP A 488 -2.00 -18.02 3.23
CA ASP A 488 -1.67 -17.79 4.63
C ASP A 488 -2.81 -18.27 5.53
N GLN A 489 -2.45 -18.89 6.66
CA GLN A 489 -3.39 -19.32 7.68
C GLN A 489 -2.76 -19.18 9.05
N GLU A 490 -3.45 -18.44 9.91
CA GLU A 490 -3.09 -18.25 11.31
C GLU A 490 -4.34 -18.44 12.16
N ASP A 491 -4.23 -19.19 13.24
CA ASP A 491 -5.27 -19.28 14.25
C ASP A 491 -4.66 -19.11 15.63
N VAL A 492 -5.19 -18.16 16.38
CA VAL A 492 -4.69 -17.78 17.71
C VAL A 492 -5.81 -17.94 18.73
N PRO A 493 -5.69 -18.91 19.66
CA PRO A 493 -6.63 -19.02 20.76
C PRO A 493 -6.65 -17.74 21.62
N LEU A 494 -7.84 -17.26 21.92
CA LEU A 494 -8.04 -16.08 22.77
C LEU A 494 -8.44 -16.54 24.16
N ALA A 495 -7.43 -16.80 25.00
CA ALA A 495 -7.59 -17.42 26.32
C ALA A 495 -8.53 -16.66 27.29
N TYR A 496 -8.80 -15.39 27.01
CA TYR A 496 -9.65 -14.54 27.86
C TYR A 496 -11.10 -14.49 27.40
N LEU A 497 -11.41 -15.06 26.23
CA LEU A 497 -12.77 -15.09 25.72
C LEU A 497 -13.47 -16.38 26.05
N PRO A 498 -14.75 -16.36 26.50
CA PRO A 498 -15.55 -17.56 26.67
C PRO A 498 -15.76 -18.28 25.33
N GLY A 499 -16.15 -19.56 25.39
CA GLY A 499 -16.45 -20.33 24.18
C GLY A 499 -15.22 -20.80 23.41
N ASN A 500 -14.07 -20.95 24.09
CA ASN A 500 -12.81 -21.31 23.42
C ASN A 500 -12.58 -20.48 22.15
N ALA A 501 -12.88 -19.18 22.21
CA ALA A 501 -12.81 -18.30 21.08
C ALA A 501 -11.40 -18.30 20.46
N THR A 502 -11.33 -18.39 19.13
CA THR A 502 -10.08 -18.32 18.40
C THR A 502 -10.18 -17.26 17.30
N ARG A 503 -9.14 -16.45 17.16
CA ARG A 503 -9.00 -15.58 16.01
C ARG A 503 -8.45 -16.40 14.85
N ILE A 504 -9.20 -16.48 13.76
CA ILE A 504 -8.75 -17.13 12.53
C ILE A 504 -8.49 -16.04 11.49
N ARG A 505 -7.28 -16.05 10.98
CA ARG A 505 -6.88 -15.31 9.81
C ARG A 505 -6.53 -16.29 8.71
N LEU A 506 -7.19 -16.17 7.56
CA LEU A 506 -6.98 -17.04 6.43
C LEU A 506 -7.05 -16.22 5.15
N LYS A 507 -6.07 -16.44 4.28
CA LYS A 507 -5.98 -15.78 2.98
C LYS A 507 -5.79 -16.80 1.88
N VAL A 508 -6.60 -16.68 0.84
CA VAL A 508 -6.44 -17.42 -0.42
C VAL A 508 -6.09 -16.46 -1.55
N VAL A 509 -5.41 -16.98 -2.56
CA VAL A 509 -5.13 -16.30 -3.82
C VAL A 509 -5.54 -17.16 -4.99
N GLY A 510 -5.87 -16.53 -6.11
CA GLY A 510 -6.19 -17.21 -7.35
C GLY A 510 -5.85 -16.37 -8.56
N ASP A 511 -5.66 -17.02 -9.69
CA ASP A 511 -5.40 -16.33 -10.96
C ASP A 511 -6.66 -15.61 -11.43
N MET A 512 -6.50 -14.57 -12.23
CA MET A 512 -7.60 -13.87 -12.86
C MET A 512 -8.33 -14.78 -13.86
N ASN A 513 -9.64 -14.61 -14.01
CA ASN A 513 -10.37 -15.19 -15.12
C ASN A 513 -9.81 -14.63 -16.45
N ASP A 514 -9.62 -15.54 -17.43
CA ASP A 514 -9.16 -15.17 -18.78
C ASP A 514 -10.21 -14.38 -19.55
#